data_17d889ab6f6e00cc9638a4e743616a5b
#
_entry.id   17d889ab6f6e00cc9638a4e743616a5b
#
_cell.length_a   1.000
_cell.length_b   1.000
_cell.length_c   1.000
_cell.angle_alpha   90.00
_cell.angle_beta   90.00
_cell.angle_gamma   90.00
#
_symmetry.space_group_name_H-M   'P 1'
#
loop_
_entity.id
_entity.type
_entity.pdbx_description
1 polymer ?
#
loop_
_entity_poly.entity_id
_entity_poly.type
_entity_poly.pdbx_seq_one_letter_code
_entity_poly.pdbx_strand_id
1 'polypeptide(L)'
;MNGLKRCVLAGMASCLLVLPNFALAEDASGSELMTQAETKTEVKPALPEDSPDSGLSQAVQNKNYEQALDIVNRQIEADSDNADLYARRGLIYLMMGSSDEALADSDKAISLSPEKPSLYLNRGSVYEQRQDYKLAVKDYTQALTLAKPGEFYQVLGYFNRARAYTKTESYDQALEDIRQGEKLMPYFPKNYFLESLIYQKQGKKQLAKRRMDIGTMYELMYQGHYFLAGVMAEQSDLNEMALNLLHKAVEQEPGNRDVYSVRGLVYAKLSQPEKGIADLTKALSIKESAMDYNNRGECYRYLKQYNKARKDYASALRLASTDSDYHAVYDSMGQLAFDQGDYKRAVEYLTKALSIAPYEDGYKTRSQAFRKLGDNQKADQDEASIQELTQRELLSQ
;
A
#
# COMPACT_ATOMS: atom_id res chain seq x y z
N MET A 1 -1.60 20.56 -2.35
CA MET A 1 -1.54 19.22 -1.73
C MET A 1 -2.66 18.87 -0.74
N ASN A 2 -3.63 19.75 -0.46
CA ASN A 2 -4.67 19.50 0.58
C ASN A 2 -6.04 19.00 0.06
N GLY A 3 -6.29 18.95 -1.23
CA GLY A 3 -7.60 18.50 -1.77
C GLY A 3 -7.75 16.99 -1.91
N LEU A 4 -6.73 16.29 -2.37
CA LEU A 4 -6.74 14.81 -2.51
C LEU A 4 -6.60 14.08 -1.15
N LYS A 5 -5.92 14.67 -0.17
CA LYS A 5 -5.80 14.10 1.18
C LYS A 5 -7.14 14.04 1.96
N ARG A 6 -8.11 14.90 1.63
CA ARG A 6 -9.43 14.91 2.34
C ARG A 6 -10.41 13.84 1.86
N CYS A 7 -10.34 13.40 0.62
CA CYS A 7 -11.22 12.33 0.12
C CYS A 7 -10.80 10.93 0.56
N VAL A 8 -9.52 10.70 0.83
CA VAL A 8 -9.00 9.39 1.29
C VAL A 8 -9.24 9.18 2.79
N LEU A 9 -9.27 10.25 3.60
CA LEU A 9 -9.44 10.15 5.06
C LEU A 9 -10.89 9.89 5.52
N ALA A 10 -11.89 10.18 4.71
CA ALA A 10 -13.30 9.97 5.10
C ALA A 10 -13.77 8.50 4.94
N GLY A 11 -13.05 7.66 4.19
CA GLY A 11 -13.34 6.24 4.01
C GLY A 11 -12.69 5.30 5.05
N MET A 12 -11.75 5.79 5.85
CA MET A 12 -10.89 4.94 6.68
C MET A 12 -11.47 4.52 8.03
N ALA A 13 -12.57 5.11 8.49
CA ALA A 13 -13.16 4.79 9.79
C ALA A 13 -13.99 3.48 9.82
N SER A 14 -14.32 2.91 8.65
CA SER A 14 -15.22 1.73 8.57
C SER A 14 -14.51 0.40 8.34
N CYS A 15 -13.20 0.37 8.08
CA CYS A 15 -12.47 -0.86 7.70
C CYS A 15 -11.90 -1.68 8.87
N LEU A 16 -12.08 -1.26 10.13
CA LEU A 16 -11.50 -1.95 11.30
C LEU A 16 -12.33 -3.12 11.82
N LEU A 17 -13.49 -3.44 11.23
CA LEU A 17 -14.45 -4.41 11.82
C LEU A 17 -14.95 -5.52 10.87
N VAL A 18 -14.33 -5.78 9.72
CA VAL A 18 -14.77 -6.91 8.89
C VAL A 18 -13.63 -7.91 8.68
N LEU A 19 -13.54 -8.86 9.61
CA LEU A 19 -13.03 -10.20 9.36
C LEU A 19 -14.22 -11.13 9.44
N PRO A 20 -14.61 -11.84 8.42
CA PRO A 20 -14.08 -13.15 8.08
C PRO A 20 -14.39 -13.55 6.62
N ASN A 21 -13.48 -13.81 5.78
CA ASN A 21 -13.79 -14.51 4.52
C ASN A 21 -12.60 -15.31 3.94
N PHE A 22 -11.61 -15.70 4.76
CA PHE A 22 -10.49 -16.49 4.26
C PHE A 22 -10.52 -17.99 4.65
N ALA A 23 -11.49 -18.43 5.43
CA ALA A 23 -11.54 -19.82 5.88
C ALA A 23 -12.25 -20.78 4.91
N LEU A 24 -12.82 -20.31 3.81
CA LEU A 24 -13.58 -21.13 2.86
C LEU A 24 -12.91 -21.32 1.48
N ALA A 25 -11.70 -20.79 1.27
CA ALA A 25 -10.92 -21.05 0.06
C ALA A 25 -9.93 -22.21 0.32
N GLU A 26 -10.44 -23.42 0.42
CA GLU A 26 -9.65 -24.64 0.33
C GLU A 26 -9.37 -24.88 -1.15
N ASP A 27 -8.11 -25.01 -1.54
CA ASP A 27 -7.53 -25.50 -2.81
C ASP A 27 -6.77 -24.52 -3.71
N ALA A 28 -6.41 -23.32 -3.26
CA ALA A 28 -5.47 -22.55 -4.07
C ALA A 28 -4.04 -22.66 -3.48
N SER A 29 -3.14 -23.33 -4.18
CA SER A 29 -1.70 -23.26 -3.88
C SER A 29 -1.21 -21.82 -3.99
N GLY A 30 -0.23 -21.40 -3.19
CA GLY A 30 0.28 -20.01 -3.19
C GLY A 30 0.72 -19.50 -4.57
N SER A 31 1.08 -20.42 -5.51
CA SER A 31 1.39 -20.11 -6.90
C SER A 31 0.16 -19.69 -7.72
N GLU A 32 -1.03 -20.25 -7.43
CA GLU A 32 -2.28 -19.86 -8.12
C GLU A 32 -2.81 -18.50 -7.67
N LEU A 33 -2.59 -18.11 -6.42
CA LEU A 33 -2.93 -16.75 -5.94
C LEU A 33 -2.04 -15.69 -6.58
N MET A 34 -0.76 -15.96 -6.79
CA MET A 34 0.15 -15.07 -7.53
C MET A 34 -0.26 -14.98 -9.00
N THR A 35 -0.59 -16.12 -9.64
CA THR A 35 -1.05 -16.17 -11.03
C THR A 35 -2.46 -15.58 -11.18
N GLN A 36 -3.32 -15.65 -10.16
CA GLN A 36 -4.66 -15.03 -10.16
C GLN A 36 -4.59 -13.50 -9.99
N ALA A 37 -3.60 -12.95 -9.28
CA ALA A 37 -3.34 -11.52 -9.26
C ALA A 37 -2.81 -11.01 -10.62
N GLU A 38 -2.16 -11.87 -11.39
CA GLU A 38 -1.62 -11.52 -12.71
C GLU A 38 -2.60 -11.72 -13.88
N THR A 39 -3.66 -12.54 -13.73
CA THR A 39 -4.49 -12.98 -14.87
C THR A 39 -5.99 -12.70 -14.77
N LYS A 40 -6.53 -12.05 -13.73
CA LYS A 40 -7.99 -11.85 -13.64
C LYS A 40 -8.45 -10.40 -13.56
N THR A 41 -8.66 -9.82 -14.73
CA THR A 41 -9.85 -9.04 -15.09
C THR A 41 -10.89 -9.99 -15.71
N GLU A 42 -11.31 -11.04 -15.02
CA GLU A 42 -12.47 -11.81 -15.43
C GLU A 42 -13.23 -12.34 -14.22
N VAL A 43 -14.52 -12.03 -14.24
CA VAL A 43 -15.67 -12.60 -13.53
C VAL A 43 -15.31 -13.86 -12.74
N LYS A 44 -15.54 -13.81 -11.40
CA LYS A 44 -15.61 -15.03 -10.58
C LYS A 44 -16.30 -16.13 -11.37
N PRO A 45 -15.68 -17.30 -11.59
CA PRO A 45 -16.46 -18.44 -11.98
C PRO A 45 -17.43 -18.70 -10.83
N ALA A 46 -18.73 -18.53 -11.07
CA ALA A 46 -19.75 -19.08 -10.20
C ALA A 46 -19.43 -20.58 -10.09
N LEU A 47 -19.27 -21.09 -8.87
CA LEU A 47 -19.30 -22.52 -8.64
C LEU A 47 -20.54 -23.06 -9.34
N PRO A 48 -20.48 -24.24 -9.98
CA PRO A 48 -21.67 -24.84 -10.59
C PRO A 48 -22.81 -24.82 -9.58
N GLU A 49 -23.97 -24.30 -9.98
CA GLU A 49 -25.16 -24.15 -9.09
C GLU A 49 -25.55 -25.41 -8.38
N ASP A 50 -25.10 -26.59 -8.83
CA ASP A 50 -25.41 -27.91 -8.33
C ASP A 50 -24.34 -28.54 -7.41
N SER A 51 -23.28 -27.81 -7.00
CA SER A 51 -22.34 -28.40 -6.05
C SER A 51 -22.91 -28.40 -4.62
N PRO A 52 -22.73 -29.47 -3.81
CA PRO A 52 -23.16 -29.50 -2.41
C PRO A 52 -22.66 -28.35 -1.56
N ASP A 53 -21.57 -27.70 -1.99
CA ASP A 53 -20.93 -26.56 -1.31
C ASP A 53 -21.50 -25.20 -1.73
N SER A 54 -22.25 -25.10 -2.85
CA SER A 54 -22.80 -23.81 -3.30
C SER A 54 -23.81 -23.23 -2.33
N GLY A 55 -24.71 -24.08 -1.81
CA GLY A 55 -25.74 -23.71 -0.84
C GLY A 55 -25.16 -23.29 0.51
N LEU A 56 -24.12 -23.98 0.99
CA LEU A 56 -23.41 -23.63 2.24
C LEU A 56 -22.70 -22.28 2.12
N SER A 57 -21.93 -22.08 1.05
CA SER A 57 -21.22 -20.84 0.81
C SER A 57 -22.17 -19.65 0.70
N GLN A 58 -23.30 -19.81 0.02
CA GLN A 58 -24.31 -18.77 -0.11
C GLN A 58 -25.00 -18.46 1.23
N ALA A 59 -25.34 -19.46 2.03
CA ALA A 59 -25.92 -19.28 3.35
C ALA A 59 -24.98 -18.50 4.28
N VAL A 60 -23.69 -18.84 4.28
CA VAL A 60 -22.65 -18.14 5.06
C VAL A 60 -22.47 -16.69 4.58
N GLN A 61 -22.40 -16.45 3.26
CA GLN A 61 -22.27 -15.10 2.70
C GLN A 61 -23.47 -14.22 3.06
N ASN A 62 -24.68 -14.79 3.05
CA ASN A 62 -25.91 -14.11 3.44
C ASN A 62 -26.09 -14.00 4.97
N LYS A 63 -25.13 -14.48 5.76
CA LYS A 63 -25.19 -14.57 7.23
C LYS A 63 -26.40 -15.36 7.75
N ASN A 64 -26.94 -16.25 6.94
CA ASN A 64 -27.99 -17.22 7.35
C ASN A 64 -27.33 -18.43 7.97
N TYR A 65 -26.84 -18.27 9.20
CA TYR A 65 -26.06 -19.29 9.89
C TYR A 65 -26.92 -20.52 10.27
N GLU A 66 -28.22 -20.34 10.52
CA GLU A 66 -29.14 -21.48 10.78
C GLU A 66 -29.21 -22.40 9.57
N GLN A 67 -29.40 -21.82 8.38
CA GLN A 67 -29.40 -22.59 7.14
C GLN A 67 -28.04 -23.25 6.88
N ALA A 68 -26.95 -22.53 7.17
CA ALA A 68 -25.59 -23.07 7.02
C ALA A 68 -25.38 -24.28 7.96
N LEU A 69 -25.84 -24.19 9.22
CA LEU A 69 -25.77 -25.30 10.17
C LEU A 69 -26.63 -26.51 9.71
N ASP A 70 -27.82 -26.28 9.20
CA ASP A 70 -28.67 -27.36 8.67
C ASP A 70 -27.99 -28.13 7.53
N ILE A 71 -27.34 -27.41 6.62
CA ILE A 71 -26.63 -28.02 5.49
C ILE A 71 -25.44 -28.85 6.00
N VAL A 72 -24.58 -28.27 6.85
CA VAL A 72 -23.39 -28.97 7.32
C VAL A 72 -23.74 -30.13 8.26
N ASN A 73 -24.82 -30.03 9.04
CA ASN A 73 -25.27 -31.13 9.90
C ASN A 73 -25.71 -32.36 9.05
N ARG A 74 -26.47 -32.15 7.97
CA ARG A 74 -26.83 -33.26 7.03
C ARG A 74 -25.58 -33.86 6.38
N GLN A 75 -24.57 -33.06 6.07
CA GLN A 75 -23.33 -33.59 5.53
C GLN A 75 -22.55 -34.42 6.57
N ILE A 76 -22.53 -34.01 7.85
CA ILE A 76 -21.95 -34.80 8.95
C ILE A 76 -22.70 -36.08 9.21
N GLU A 77 -24.05 -36.08 9.11
CA GLU A 77 -24.86 -37.31 9.22
C GLU A 77 -24.52 -38.31 8.11
N ALA A 78 -24.19 -37.82 6.91
CA ALA A 78 -23.81 -38.66 5.78
C ALA A 78 -22.35 -39.14 5.86
N ASP A 79 -21.44 -38.37 6.45
CA ASP A 79 -20.00 -38.63 6.57
C ASP A 79 -19.46 -38.13 7.92
N SER A 80 -19.65 -38.94 8.96
CA SER A 80 -19.34 -38.60 10.35
C SER A 80 -17.83 -38.58 10.67
N ASP A 81 -17.01 -39.12 9.79
CA ASP A 81 -15.54 -39.20 9.99
C ASP A 81 -14.77 -38.10 9.21
N ASN A 82 -15.50 -37.18 8.59
CA ASN A 82 -14.93 -36.09 7.81
C ASN A 82 -14.56 -34.91 8.69
N ALA A 83 -13.27 -34.74 8.95
CA ALA A 83 -12.72 -33.67 9.76
C ALA A 83 -13.11 -32.27 9.25
N ASP A 84 -13.17 -32.09 7.92
CA ASP A 84 -13.40 -30.76 7.32
C ASP A 84 -14.85 -30.28 7.56
N LEU A 85 -15.81 -31.20 7.67
CA LEU A 85 -17.20 -30.86 8.00
C LEU A 85 -17.35 -30.34 9.42
N TYR A 86 -16.68 -30.96 10.39
CA TYR A 86 -16.61 -30.43 11.77
C TYR A 86 -15.87 -29.07 11.80
N ALA A 87 -14.78 -28.94 11.06
CA ALA A 87 -14.06 -27.65 10.97
C ALA A 87 -14.97 -26.55 10.39
N ARG A 88 -15.74 -26.84 9.33
CA ARG A 88 -16.70 -25.89 8.75
C ARG A 88 -17.81 -25.53 9.73
N ARG A 89 -18.39 -26.50 10.46
CA ARG A 89 -19.41 -26.23 11.47
C ARG A 89 -18.85 -25.41 12.64
N GLY A 90 -17.65 -25.72 13.09
CA GLY A 90 -16.94 -24.94 14.11
C GLY A 90 -16.73 -23.49 13.70
N LEU A 91 -16.40 -23.23 12.44
CA LEU A 91 -16.28 -21.86 11.91
C LEU A 91 -17.63 -21.12 11.87
N ILE A 92 -18.73 -21.80 11.53
CA ILE A 92 -20.08 -21.22 11.57
C ILE A 92 -20.42 -20.85 13.02
N TYR A 93 -20.20 -21.76 13.99
CA TYR A 93 -20.38 -21.45 15.42
C TYR A 93 -19.52 -20.28 15.87
N LEU A 94 -18.26 -20.20 15.42
CA LEU A 94 -17.38 -19.08 15.69
C LEU A 94 -17.97 -17.75 15.19
N MET A 95 -18.53 -17.72 13.97
CA MET A 95 -19.20 -16.55 13.39
C MET A 95 -20.46 -16.16 14.16
N MET A 96 -21.16 -17.12 14.76
CA MET A 96 -22.33 -16.89 15.63
C MET A 96 -21.94 -16.44 17.05
N GLY A 97 -20.65 -16.51 17.41
CA GLY A 97 -20.18 -16.22 18.77
C GLY A 97 -20.31 -17.41 19.74
N SER A 98 -20.72 -18.58 19.25
CA SER A 98 -20.89 -19.83 20.03
C SER A 98 -19.54 -20.54 20.19
N SER A 99 -18.68 -19.97 21.05
CA SER A 99 -17.29 -20.40 21.17
C SER A 99 -17.11 -21.79 21.76
N ASP A 100 -18.04 -22.28 22.60
CA ASP A 100 -17.96 -23.61 23.20
C ASP A 100 -18.25 -24.70 22.17
N GLU A 101 -19.27 -24.51 21.35
CA GLU A 101 -19.61 -25.41 20.24
C GLU A 101 -18.52 -25.38 19.16
N ALA A 102 -17.98 -24.21 18.86
CA ALA A 102 -16.87 -24.05 17.93
C ALA A 102 -15.61 -24.81 18.42
N LEU A 103 -15.33 -24.78 19.71
CA LEU A 103 -14.20 -25.49 20.32
C LEU A 103 -14.40 -27.01 20.25
N ALA A 104 -15.60 -27.50 20.61
CA ALA A 104 -15.91 -28.90 20.57
C ALA A 104 -15.77 -29.50 19.15
N ASP A 105 -16.24 -28.77 18.14
CA ASP A 105 -16.11 -29.18 16.74
C ASP A 105 -14.66 -29.12 16.26
N SER A 106 -13.91 -28.10 16.67
CA SER A 106 -12.48 -28.01 16.34
C SER A 106 -11.66 -29.16 16.95
N ASP A 107 -11.98 -29.54 18.19
CA ASP A 107 -11.34 -30.69 18.86
C ASP A 107 -11.69 -32.01 18.16
N LYS A 108 -12.96 -32.20 17.75
CA LYS A 108 -13.37 -33.36 16.98
C LYS A 108 -12.66 -33.42 15.63
N ALA A 109 -12.58 -32.28 14.89
CA ALA A 109 -11.87 -32.22 13.62
C ALA A 109 -10.38 -32.60 13.75
N ILE A 110 -9.69 -32.05 14.78
CA ILE A 110 -8.27 -32.38 15.05
C ILE A 110 -8.11 -33.87 15.44
N SER A 111 -9.06 -34.43 16.18
CA SER A 111 -9.01 -35.86 16.55
C SER A 111 -9.10 -36.77 15.33
N LEU A 112 -9.83 -36.36 14.27
CA LEU A 112 -9.99 -37.10 13.02
C LEU A 112 -8.80 -36.91 12.06
N SER A 113 -8.18 -35.74 12.04
CA SER A 113 -7.06 -35.43 11.12
C SER A 113 -6.01 -34.53 11.79
N PRO A 114 -5.20 -35.08 12.72
CA PRO A 114 -4.25 -34.29 13.53
C PRO A 114 -3.06 -33.71 12.73
N GLU A 115 -2.87 -34.14 11.50
CA GLU A 115 -1.80 -33.67 10.62
C GLU A 115 -2.13 -32.42 9.79
N LYS A 116 -3.42 -31.98 9.80
CA LYS A 116 -3.86 -30.85 8.98
C LYS A 116 -3.59 -29.51 9.67
N PRO A 117 -2.74 -28.61 9.12
CA PRO A 117 -2.44 -27.32 9.74
C PRO A 117 -3.65 -26.38 9.83
N SER A 118 -4.60 -26.45 8.87
CA SER A 118 -5.81 -25.63 8.87
C SER A 118 -6.66 -25.81 10.13
N LEU A 119 -6.73 -27.03 10.68
CA LEU A 119 -7.53 -27.32 11.87
C LEU A 119 -7.01 -26.62 13.12
N TYR A 120 -5.70 -26.54 13.27
CA TYR A 120 -5.07 -25.79 14.36
C TYR A 120 -5.21 -24.27 14.16
N LEU A 121 -5.19 -23.77 12.90
CA LEU A 121 -5.49 -22.36 12.65
C LEU A 121 -6.92 -22.02 13.07
N ASN A 122 -7.88 -22.89 12.75
CA ASN A 122 -9.28 -22.71 13.12
C ASN A 122 -9.47 -22.73 14.63
N ARG A 123 -8.93 -23.72 15.36
CA ARG A 123 -9.03 -23.78 16.82
C ARG A 123 -8.29 -22.64 17.51
N GLY A 124 -7.15 -22.23 16.98
CA GLY A 124 -6.43 -21.04 17.45
C GLY A 124 -7.28 -19.78 17.34
N SER A 125 -8.09 -19.64 16.27
CA SER A 125 -9.04 -18.53 16.12
C SER A 125 -10.19 -18.59 17.15
N VAL A 126 -10.66 -19.79 17.53
CA VAL A 126 -11.62 -19.94 18.62
C VAL A 126 -11.03 -19.50 19.94
N TYR A 127 -9.79 -19.93 20.26
CA TYR A 127 -9.10 -19.48 21.47
C TYR A 127 -8.88 -17.97 21.48
N GLU A 128 -8.57 -17.37 20.35
CA GLU A 128 -8.40 -15.92 20.23
C GLU A 128 -9.70 -15.16 20.52
N GLN A 129 -10.85 -15.64 20.01
CA GLN A 129 -12.16 -15.06 20.33
C GLN A 129 -12.49 -15.17 21.84
N ARG A 130 -12.09 -16.26 22.47
CA ARG A 130 -12.20 -16.44 23.93
C ARG A 130 -11.16 -15.65 24.72
N GLN A 131 -10.27 -14.93 24.05
CA GLN A 131 -9.14 -14.21 24.64
C GLN A 131 -8.07 -15.12 25.32
N ASP A 132 -8.09 -16.41 25.00
CA ASP A 132 -7.12 -17.40 25.45
C ASP A 132 -5.87 -17.37 24.57
N TYR A 133 -5.22 -16.21 24.49
CA TYR A 133 -4.13 -15.95 23.53
C TYR A 133 -2.95 -16.93 23.65
N LYS A 134 -2.67 -17.44 24.84
CA LYS A 134 -1.60 -18.44 25.03
C LYS A 134 -1.92 -19.76 24.32
N LEU A 135 -3.18 -20.20 24.37
CA LEU A 135 -3.63 -21.41 23.66
C LEU A 135 -3.68 -21.16 22.16
N ALA A 136 -4.13 -19.98 21.74
CA ALA A 136 -4.08 -19.58 20.32
C ALA A 136 -2.65 -19.62 19.76
N VAL A 137 -1.66 -19.04 20.47
CA VAL A 137 -0.24 -19.09 20.07
C VAL A 137 0.27 -20.53 19.95
N LYS A 138 -0.14 -21.42 20.87
CA LYS A 138 0.24 -22.85 20.83
C LYS A 138 -0.30 -23.52 19.57
N ASP A 139 -1.57 -23.31 19.24
CA ASP A 139 -2.20 -23.88 18.06
C ASP A 139 -1.61 -23.31 16.75
N TYR A 140 -1.41 -22.00 16.67
CA TYR A 140 -0.75 -21.39 15.51
C TYR A 140 0.69 -21.89 15.34
N THR A 141 1.40 -22.17 16.44
CA THR A 141 2.73 -22.79 16.37
C THR A 141 2.66 -24.22 15.85
N GLN A 142 1.65 -25.00 16.27
CA GLN A 142 1.43 -26.35 15.75
C GLN A 142 1.10 -26.32 14.27
N ALA A 143 0.24 -25.38 13.82
CA ALA A 143 -0.05 -25.20 12.41
C ALA A 143 1.22 -24.90 11.58
N LEU A 144 2.08 -24.01 12.06
CA LEU A 144 3.35 -23.68 11.42
C LEU A 144 4.32 -24.88 11.35
N THR A 145 4.29 -25.77 12.35
CA THR A 145 5.11 -26.99 12.38
C THR A 145 4.64 -28.02 11.37
N LEU A 146 3.33 -28.11 11.11
CA LEU A 146 2.71 -29.05 10.19
C LEU A 146 2.71 -28.55 8.73
N ALA A 147 2.67 -27.24 8.53
CA ALA A 147 2.60 -26.66 7.20
C ALA A 147 3.91 -26.90 6.43
N LYS A 148 3.80 -27.29 5.17
CA LYS A 148 4.95 -27.46 4.28
C LYS A 148 5.54 -26.11 3.89
N PRO A 149 6.86 -26.07 3.58
CA PRO A 149 7.50 -24.84 3.14
C PRO A 149 6.80 -24.23 1.91
N GLY A 150 6.46 -22.94 2.01
CA GLY A 150 5.80 -22.19 0.93
C GLY A 150 4.28 -22.37 0.85
N GLU A 151 3.66 -23.22 1.68
CA GLU A 151 2.21 -23.30 1.75
C GLU A 151 1.60 -22.02 2.35
N PHE A 152 0.43 -21.65 1.86
CA PHE A 152 -0.32 -20.50 2.36
C PHE A 152 -0.64 -20.58 3.87
N TYR A 153 -0.74 -21.81 4.41
CA TYR A 153 -0.91 -22.04 5.85
C TYR A 153 0.25 -21.49 6.70
N GLN A 154 1.47 -21.41 6.15
CA GLN A 154 2.57 -20.74 6.85
C GLN A 154 2.34 -19.22 6.96
N VAL A 155 1.88 -18.58 5.88
CA VAL A 155 1.54 -17.14 5.90
C VAL A 155 0.45 -16.85 6.92
N LEU A 156 -0.63 -17.65 6.91
CA LEU A 156 -1.72 -17.51 7.89
C LEU A 156 -1.26 -17.81 9.31
N GLY A 157 -0.44 -18.83 9.50
CA GLY A 157 0.11 -19.20 10.81
C GLY A 157 0.93 -18.07 11.43
N TYR A 158 1.86 -17.50 10.66
CA TYR A 158 2.64 -16.34 11.11
C TYR A 158 1.75 -15.12 11.38
N PHE A 159 0.85 -14.77 10.46
CA PHE A 159 -0.05 -13.63 10.64
C PHE A 159 -0.94 -13.77 11.88
N ASN A 160 -1.59 -14.92 12.07
CA ASN A 160 -2.48 -15.15 13.21
C ASN A 160 -1.69 -15.18 14.53
N ARG A 161 -0.50 -15.79 14.55
CA ARG A 161 0.34 -15.81 15.75
C ARG A 161 0.86 -14.41 16.10
N ALA A 162 1.26 -13.61 15.11
CA ALA A 162 1.62 -12.21 15.29
C ALA A 162 0.45 -11.39 15.86
N ARG A 163 -0.78 -11.65 15.41
CA ARG A 163 -1.97 -11.00 15.93
C ARG A 163 -2.20 -11.36 17.43
N ALA A 164 -2.08 -12.62 17.79
CA ALA A 164 -2.18 -13.07 19.17
C ALA A 164 -1.07 -12.47 20.06
N TYR A 165 0.17 -12.40 19.58
CA TYR A 165 1.27 -11.71 20.25
C TYR A 165 1.00 -10.20 20.40
N THR A 166 0.37 -9.56 19.42
CA THR A 166 0.01 -8.14 19.53
C THR A 166 -1.01 -7.89 20.63
N LYS A 167 -1.94 -8.82 20.84
CA LYS A 167 -2.95 -8.76 21.92
C LYS A 167 -2.33 -8.94 23.31
N THR A 168 -1.21 -9.66 23.42
CA THR A 168 -0.46 -9.85 24.66
C THR A 168 0.71 -8.88 24.81
N GLU A 169 0.77 -7.84 23.97
CA GLU A 169 1.82 -6.82 23.95
C GLU A 169 3.25 -7.36 23.71
N SER A 170 3.35 -8.59 23.22
CA SER A 170 4.60 -9.24 22.85
C SER A 170 5.07 -8.78 21.46
N TYR A 171 5.32 -7.46 21.32
CA TYR A 171 5.51 -6.79 20.02
C TYR A 171 6.72 -7.29 19.23
N ASP A 172 7.83 -7.63 19.91
CA ASP A 172 9.02 -8.12 19.21
C ASP A 172 8.76 -9.47 18.53
N GLN A 173 8.02 -10.36 19.20
CA GLN A 173 7.62 -11.65 18.63
C GLN A 173 6.62 -11.46 17.50
N ALA A 174 5.67 -10.53 17.66
CA ALA A 174 4.72 -10.20 16.61
C ALA A 174 5.42 -9.66 15.35
N LEU A 175 6.37 -8.74 15.51
CA LEU A 175 7.14 -8.17 14.39
C LEU A 175 8.03 -9.21 13.69
N GLU A 176 8.57 -10.18 14.46
CA GLU A 176 9.34 -11.28 13.86
C GLU A 176 8.44 -12.19 12.99
N ASP A 177 7.27 -12.56 13.50
CA ASP A 177 6.30 -13.33 12.73
C ASP A 177 5.84 -12.60 11.45
N ILE A 178 5.57 -11.29 11.54
CA ILE A 178 5.25 -10.46 10.38
C ILE A 178 6.37 -10.53 9.35
N ARG A 179 7.65 -10.38 9.76
CA ARG A 179 8.79 -10.49 8.84
C ARG A 179 8.89 -11.85 8.16
N GLN A 180 8.57 -12.95 8.86
CA GLN A 180 8.52 -14.27 8.24
C GLN A 180 7.37 -14.38 7.23
N GLY A 181 6.20 -13.84 7.57
CA GLY A 181 5.06 -13.75 6.65
C GLY A 181 5.35 -12.91 5.40
N GLU A 182 6.03 -11.77 5.55
CA GLU A 182 6.45 -10.90 4.43
C GLU A 182 7.46 -11.59 3.49
N LYS A 183 8.37 -12.42 4.01
CA LYS A 183 9.29 -13.20 3.17
C LYS A 183 8.56 -14.20 2.29
N LEU A 184 7.46 -14.79 2.79
CA LEU A 184 6.66 -15.78 2.07
C LEU A 184 5.68 -15.11 1.10
N MET A 185 5.06 -14.03 1.52
CA MET A 185 4.08 -13.27 0.74
C MET A 185 4.29 -11.76 0.94
N PRO A 186 5.20 -11.14 0.18
CA PRO A 186 5.56 -9.72 0.35
C PRO A 186 4.38 -8.75 0.17
N TYR A 187 3.36 -9.15 -0.57
CA TYR A 187 2.23 -8.28 -0.92
C TYR A 187 0.96 -8.57 -0.09
N PHE A 188 1.08 -9.22 1.07
CA PHE A 188 -0.07 -9.51 1.93
C PHE A 188 -0.44 -8.29 2.79
N PRO A 189 -1.52 -7.54 2.47
CA PRO A 189 -1.80 -6.23 3.08
C PRO A 189 -1.97 -6.29 4.59
N LYS A 190 -2.52 -7.40 5.09
CA LYS A 190 -2.82 -7.58 6.52
C LYS A 190 -1.58 -7.54 7.42
N ASN A 191 -0.41 -7.97 6.91
CA ASN A 191 0.85 -7.86 7.64
C ASN A 191 1.19 -6.40 7.91
N TYR A 192 1.07 -5.54 6.90
CA TYR A 192 1.38 -4.11 7.02
C TYR A 192 0.40 -3.37 7.93
N PHE A 193 -0.89 -3.73 7.91
CA PHE A 193 -1.88 -3.16 8.82
C PHE A 193 -1.61 -3.56 10.28
N LEU A 194 -1.23 -4.82 10.51
CA LEU A 194 -0.89 -5.30 11.84
C LEU A 194 0.39 -4.63 12.36
N GLU A 195 1.41 -4.50 11.51
CA GLU A 195 2.65 -3.79 11.85
C GLU A 195 2.40 -2.31 12.16
N SER A 196 1.54 -1.65 11.37
CA SER A 196 1.10 -0.28 11.64
C SER A 196 0.45 -0.16 13.02
N LEU A 197 -0.44 -1.09 13.38
CA LEU A 197 -1.08 -1.13 14.70
C LEU A 197 -0.06 -1.28 15.82
N ILE A 198 0.94 -2.16 15.65
CA ILE A 198 2.01 -2.36 16.64
C ILE A 198 2.80 -1.06 16.82
N TYR A 199 3.20 -0.39 15.74
CA TYR A 199 3.93 0.88 15.81
C TYR A 199 3.09 2.00 16.43
N GLN A 200 1.76 2.04 16.20
CA GLN A 200 0.87 2.98 16.89
C GLN A 200 0.89 2.76 18.40
N LYS A 201 0.79 1.49 18.84
CA LYS A 201 0.85 1.13 20.27
C LYS A 201 2.20 1.46 20.90
N GLN A 202 3.28 1.41 20.14
CA GLN A 202 4.62 1.81 20.57
C GLN A 202 4.87 3.34 20.49
N GLY A 203 3.90 4.14 20.04
CA GLY A 203 4.05 5.59 19.84
C GLY A 203 4.86 6.02 18.61
N LYS A 204 5.26 5.08 17.76
CA LYS A 204 6.08 5.31 16.54
C LYS A 204 5.21 5.76 15.37
N LYS A 205 4.62 6.96 15.45
CA LYS A 205 3.57 7.45 14.55
C LYS A 205 3.97 7.45 13.06
N GLN A 206 5.20 7.84 12.73
CA GLN A 206 5.66 7.92 11.33
C GLN A 206 5.80 6.52 10.71
N LEU A 207 6.37 5.56 11.44
CA LEU A 207 6.48 4.17 10.99
C LEU A 207 5.09 3.55 10.82
N ALA A 208 4.18 3.80 11.78
CA ALA A 208 2.80 3.33 11.71
C ALA A 208 2.11 3.84 10.43
N LYS A 209 2.24 5.15 10.14
CA LYS A 209 1.66 5.74 8.93
C LYS A 209 2.23 5.11 7.67
N ARG A 210 3.56 4.98 7.58
CA ARG A 210 4.23 4.39 6.41
C ARG A 210 3.75 2.96 6.14
N ARG A 211 3.61 2.13 7.19
CA ARG A 211 3.11 0.76 7.05
C ARG A 211 1.64 0.71 6.66
N MET A 212 0.82 1.63 7.18
CA MET A 212 -0.58 1.78 6.77
C MET A 212 -0.70 2.14 5.28
N ASP A 213 0.09 3.09 4.81
CA ASP A 213 0.08 3.52 3.41
C ASP A 213 0.47 2.35 2.47
N ILE A 214 1.49 1.56 2.82
CA ILE A 214 1.91 0.36 2.05
C ILE A 214 0.80 -0.70 2.05
N GLY A 215 0.18 -0.99 3.19
CA GLY A 215 -0.92 -1.95 3.29
C GLY A 215 -2.11 -1.54 2.42
N THR A 216 -2.48 -0.25 2.46
CA THR A 216 -3.56 0.31 1.62
C THR A 216 -3.23 0.23 0.14
N MET A 217 -1.99 0.49 -0.25
CA MET A 217 -1.53 0.36 -1.63
C MET A 217 -1.70 -1.09 -2.14
N TYR A 218 -1.29 -2.09 -1.35
CA TYR A 218 -1.47 -3.49 -1.74
C TYR A 218 -2.95 -3.90 -1.79
N GLU A 219 -3.78 -3.42 -0.87
CA GLU A 219 -5.22 -3.66 -0.90
C GLU A 219 -5.84 -3.11 -2.18
N LEU A 220 -5.52 -1.87 -2.57
CA LEU A 220 -5.95 -1.27 -3.83
C LEU A 220 -5.47 -2.05 -5.06
N MET A 221 -4.24 -2.56 -5.02
CA MET A 221 -3.69 -3.42 -6.08
C MET A 221 -4.52 -4.70 -6.25
N TYR A 222 -4.88 -5.37 -5.15
CA TYR A 222 -5.72 -6.58 -5.20
C TYR A 222 -7.15 -6.30 -5.69
N GLN A 223 -7.67 -5.11 -5.43
CA GLN A 223 -8.97 -4.66 -5.93
C GLN A 223 -8.92 -4.21 -7.41
N GLY A 224 -7.76 -4.21 -8.05
CA GLY A 224 -7.59 -3.77 -9.43
C GLY A 224 -7.50 -2.25 -9.61
N HIS A 225 -7.39 -1.47 -8.55
CA HIS A 225 -7.25 -0.01 -8.59
C HIS A 225 -5.80 0.42 -8.82
N TYR A 226 -5.21 -0.01 -9.95
CA TYR A 226 -3.78 0.14 -10.22
C TYR A 226 -3.31 1.59 -10.28
N PHE A 227 -4.14 2.53 -10.77
CA PHE A 227 -3.77 3.94 -10.78
C PHE A 227 -3.59 4.50 -9.36
N LEU A 228 -4.57 4.28 -8.48
CA LEU A 228 -4.49 4.75 -7.09
C LEU A 228 -3.33 4.09 -6.33
N ALA A 229 -3.15 2.78 -6.51
CA ALA A 229 -2.02 2.06 -5.94
C ALA A 229 -0.67 2.60 -6.46
N GLY A 230 -0.58 2.92 -7.75
CA GLY A 230 0.60 3.50 -8.37
C GLY A 230 0.94 4.91 -7.83
N VAL A 231 -0.08 5.75 -7.61
CA VAL A 231 0.09 7.06 -6.97
C VAL A 231 0.59 6.93 -5.53
N MET A 232 0.04 5.99 -4.76
CA MET A 232 0.49 5.75 -3.39
C MET A 232 1.92 5.22 -3.33
N ALA A 233 2.29 4.33 -4.26
CA ALA A 233 3.64 3.82 -4.38
C ALA A 233 4.64 4.96 -4.71
N GLU A 234 4.28 5.86 -5.63
CA GLU A 234 5.09 7.04 -5.98
C GLU A 234 5.28 7.97 -4.77
N GLN A 235 4.22 8.25 -4.02
CA GLN A 235 4.27 9.08 -2.80
C GLN A 235 5.08 8.45 -1.65
N SER A 236 5.26 7.13 -1.70
CA SER A 236 6.06 6.36 -0.72
C SER A 236 7.48 6.09 -1.20
N ASP A 237 7.92 6.73 -2.30
CA ASP A 237 9.21 6.54 -2.97
C ASP A 237 9.48 5.10 -3.45
N LEU A 238 8.42 4.29 -3.63
CA LEU A 238 8.49 2.94 -4.21
C LEU A 238 8.40 3.01 -5.75
N ASN A 239 9.31 3.76 -6.37
CA ASN A 239 9.21 4.18 -7.77
C ASN A 239 9.16 3.02 -8.77
N GLU A 240 9.90 1.92 -8.56
CA GLU A 240 9.83 0.72 -9.43
C GLU A 240 8.45 0.05 -9.36
N MET A 241 7.88 -0.05 -8.16
CA MET A 241 6.54 -0.59 -7.97
C MET A 241 5.49 0.35 -8.57
N ALA A 242 5.62 1.66 -8.35
CA ALA A 242 4.75 2.66 -8.96
C ALA A 242 4.73 2.50 -10.48
N LEU A 243 5.89 2.32 -11.10
CA LEU A 243 6.01 2.13 -12.54
C LEU A 243 5.26 0.88 -13.03
N ASN A 244 5.42 -0.26 -12.34
CA ASN A 244 4.73 -1.50 -12.69
C ASN A 244 3.20 -1.36 -12.57
N LEU A 245 2.72 -0.72 -11.51
CA LEU A 245 1.29 -0.46 -11.29
C LEU A 245 0.73 0.51 -12.33
N LEU A 246 1.48 1.57 -12.67
CA LEU A 246 1.05 2.54 -13.68
C LEU A 246 1.07 1.98 -15.10
N HIS A 247 1.90 0.97 -15.40
CA HIS A 247 1.78 0.23 -16.66
C HIS A 247 0.43 -0.48 -16.76
N LYS A 248 0.02 -1.21 -15.71
CA LYS A 248 -1.30 -1.86 -15.65
C LYS A 248 -2.44 -0.84 -15.71
N ALA A 249 -2.27 0.33 -15.06
CA ALA A 249 -3.25 1.40 -15.11
C ALA A 249 -3.45 1.97 -16.53
N VAL A 250 -2.38 2.10 -17.33
CA VAL A 250 -2.47 2.52 -18.75
C VAL A 250 -3.20 1.48 -19.59
N GLU A 251 -3.01 0.19 -19.32
CA GLU A 251 -3.72 -0.89 -20.02
C GLU A 251 -5.23 -0.84 -19.73
N GLN A 252 -5.61 -0.53 -18.47
CA GLN A 252 -7.02 -0.39 -18.07
C GLN A 252 -7.66 0.90 -18.63
N GLU A 253 -6.93 2.01 -18.58
CA GLU A 253 -7.45 3.34 -18.87
C GLU A 253 -6.53 4.10 -19.84
N PRO A 254 -6.43 3.67 -21.11
CA PRO A 254 -5.48 4.26 -22.09
C PRO A 254 -5.81 5.71 -22.47
N GLY A 255 -7.01 6.21 -22.10
CA GLY A 255 -7.43 7.60 -22.28
C GLY A 255 -7.23 8.48 -21.06
N ASN A 256 -6.83 7.93 -19.91
CA ASN A 256 -6.70 8.68 -18.68
C ASN A 256 -5.39 9.48 -18.65
N ARG A 257 -5.52 10.81 -18.75
CA ARG A 257 -4.40 11.76 -18.74
C ARG A 257 -3.54 11.60 -17.48
N ASP A 258 -4.17 11.42 -16.31
CA ASP A 258 -3.48 11.46 -15.02
C ASP A 258 -2.54 10.26 -14.85
N VAL A 259 -2.87 9.12 -15.45
CA VAL A 259 -1.99 7.93 -15.46
C VAL A 259 -0.67 8.25 -16.18
N TYR A 260 -0.74 8.91 -17.35
CA TYR A 260 0.46 9.31 -18.10
C TYR A 260 1.26 10.38 -17.36
N SER A 261 0.57 11.35 -16.73
CA SER A 261 1.21 12.40 -15.94
C SER A 261 2.05 11.82 -14.79
N VAL A 262 1.44 10.92 -14.00
CA VAL A 262 2.13 10.30 -12.86
C VAL A 262 3.23 9.35 -13.33
N ARG A 263 2.99 8.52 -14.37
CA ARG A 263 4.02 7.62 -14.91
C ARG A 263 5.21 8.38 -15.50
N GLY A 264 4.94 9.49 -16.17
CA GLY A 264 5.98 10.40 -16.68
C GLY A 264 6.87 10.98 -15.57
N LEU A 265 6.26 11.37 -14.44
CA LEU A 265 7.00 11.81 -13.26
C LEU A 265 7.85 10.66 -12.66
N VAL A 266 7.29 9.47 -12.55
CA VAL A 266 8.04 8.29 -12.06
C VAL A 266 9.22 7.96 -12.95
N TYR A 267 9.06 8.02 -14.28
CA TYR A 267 10.18 7.85 -15.21
C TYR A 267 11.28 8.89 -14.98
N ALA A 268 10.93 10.15 -14.75
CA ALA A 268 11.90 11.20 -14.44
C ALA A 268 12.67 10.88 -13.14
N LYS A 269 11.98 10.46 -12.08
CA LYS A 269 12.60 10.04 -10.80
C LYS A 269 13.55 8.85 -10.97
N LEU A 270 13.23 7.92 -11.86
CA LEU A 270 14.07 6.77 -12.19
C LEU A 270 15.18 7.07 -13.22
N SER A 271 15.47 8.34 -13.49
CA SER A 271 16.49 8.77 -14.46
C SER A 271 16.26 8.23 -15.87
N GLN A 272 14.98 8.12 -16.29
CA GLN A 272 14.54 7.73 -17.63
C GLN A 272 13.79 8.88 -18.33
N PRO A 273 14.42 10.06 -18.51
CA PRO A 273 13.76 11.29 -18.92
C PRO A 273 13.12 11.20 -20.32
N GLU A 274 13.65 10.40 -21.24
CA GLU A 274 13.08 10.23 -22.58
C GLU A 274 11.69 9.59 -22.53
N LYS A 275 11.52 8.57 -21.67
CA LYS A 275 10.21 7.94 -21.45
C LYS A 275 9.27 8.90 -20.72
N GLY A 276 9.80 9.66 -19.74
CA GLY A 276 9.05 10.71 -19.05
C GLY A 276 8.52 11.76 -20.03
N ILE A 277 9.34 12.23 -20.98
CA ILE A 277 8.93 13.16 -22.04
C ILE A 277 7.80 12.58 -22.89
N ALA A 278 7.89 11.30 -23.26
CA ALA A 278 6.87 10.66 -24.08
C ALA A 278 5.50 10.63 -23.36
N ASP A 279 5.47 10.20 -22.12
CA ASP A 279 4.25 10.14 -21.31
C ASP A 279 3.67 11.53 -21.01
N LEU A 280 4.51 12.49 -20.59
CA LEU A 280 4.07 13.86 -20.34
C LEU A 280 3.59 14.55 -21.61
N THR A 281 4.17 14.23 -22.78
CA THR A 281 3.66 14.72 -24.06
C THR A 281 2.27 14.12 -24.37
N LYS A 282 2.06 12.84 -24.06
CA LYS A 282 0.75 12.19 -24.17
C LYS A 282 -0.27 12.82 -23.23
N ALA A 283 0.09 13.05 -21.97
CA ALA A 283 -0.78 13.72 -20.99
C ALA A 283 -1.18 15.12 -21.49
N LEU A 284 -0.22 15.93 -21.93
CA LEU A 284 -0.45 17.27 -22.47
C LEU A 284 -1.29 17.29 -23.76
N SER A 285 -1.23 16.24 -24.58
CA SER A 285 -2.08 16.11 -25.77
C SER A 285 -3.54 15.87 -25.43
N ILE A 286 -3.85 15.35 -24.25
CA ILE A 286 -5.21 15.13 -23.75
C ILE A 286 -5.74 16.40 -23.09
N LYS A 287 -4.93 17.00 -22.20
CA LYS A 287 -5.28 18.25 -21.51
C LYS A 287 -4.01 18.97 -21.05
N GLU A 288 -3.89 20.26 -21.36
CA GLU A 288 -2.79 21.09 -20.89
C GLU A 288 -2.80 21.25 -19.36
N SER A 289 -1.63 21.27 -18.75
CA SER A 289 -1.43 21.43 -17.31
C SER A 289 -0.09 22.10 -17.01
N ALA A 290 -0.09 23.06 -16.07
CA ALA A 290 1.14 23.71 -15.62
C ALA A 290 2.15 22.69 -15.09
N MET A 291 1.70 21.74 -14.28
CA MET A 291 2.54 20.70 -13.69
C MET A 291 3.18 19.80 -14.74
N ASP A 292 2.42 19.36 -15.76
CA ASP A 292 2.97 18.48 -16.79
C ASP A 292 3.97 19.18 -17.71
N TYR A 293 3.73 20.46 -18.04
CA TYR A 293 4.72 21.27 -18.73
C TYR A 293 5.99 21.43 -17.88
N ASN A 294 5.84 21.71 -16.57
CA ASN A 294 6.98 21.84 -15.68
C ASN A 294 7.79 20.54 -15.60
N ASN A 295 7.13 19.42 -15.38
CA ASN A 295 7.77 18.10 -15.28
C ASN A 295 8.46 17.69 -16.58
N ARG A 296 7.86 18.00 -17.76
CA ARG A 296 8.49 17.74 -19.05
C ARG A 296 9.69 18.68 -19.28
N GLY A 297 9.59 19.92 -18.84
CA GLY A 297 10.69 20.88 -18.81
C GLY A 297 11.87 20.37 -18.00
N GLU A 298 11.62 19.78 -16.82
CA GLU A 298 12.65 19.15 -16.00
C GLU A 298 13.34 17.98 -16.73
N CYS A 299 12.57 17.11 -17.40
CA CYS A 299 13.16 16.06 -18.23
C CYS A 299 14.07 16.64 -19.34
N TYR A 300 13.62 17.71 -20.02
CA TYR A 300 14.44 18.40 -21.02
C TYR A 300 15.68 19.05 -20.39
N ARG A 301 15.59 19.65 -19.20
CA ARG A 301 16.72 20.24 -18.47
C ARG A 301 17.76 19.17 -18.14
N TYR A 302 17.33 18.03 -17.64
CA TYR A 302 18.20 16.88 -17.34
C TYR A 302 18.98 16.42 -18.58
N LEU A 303 18.31 16.38 -19.75
CA LEU A 303 18.93 16.07 -21.03
C LEU A 303 19.73 17.25 -21.65
N LYS A 304 19.89 18.35 -20.91
CA LYS A 304 20.56 19.59 -21.37
C LYS A 304 19.91 20.21 -22.63
N GLN A 305 18.65 19.88 -22.91
CA GLN A 305 17.86 20.47 -24.00
C GLN A 305 17.21 21.80 -23.53
N TYR A 306 18.03 22.72 -23.07
CA TYR A 306 17.64 23.94 -22.35
C TYR A 306 16.62 24.81 -23.09
N ASN A 307 16.68 24.87 -24.42
CA ASN A 307 15.71 25.64 -25.21
C ASN A 307 14.29 25.04 -25.13
N LYS A 308 14.16 23.69 -25.09
CA LYS A 308 12.88 23.02 -24.91
C LYS A 308 12.38 23.18 -23.48
N ALA A 309 13.25 23.02 -22.49
CA ALA A 309 12.92 23.25 -21.08
C ALA A 309 12.35 24.67 -20.88
N ARG A 310 13.03 25.71 -21.42
CA ARG A 310 12.57 27.10 -21.31
C ARG A 310 11.18 27.32 -21.92
N LYS A 311 10.89 26.68 -23.07
CA LYS A 311 9.55 26.76 -23.68
C LYS A 311 8.48 26.13 -22.82
N ASP A 312 8.76 24.98 -22.24
CA ASP A 312 7.83 24.26 -21.38
C ASP A 312 7.59 25.04 -20.08
N TYR A 313 8.62 25.58 -19.43
CA TYR A 313 8.45 26.44 -18.24
C TYR A 313 7.66 27.72 -18.53
N ALA A 314 7.84 28.32 -19.71
CA ALA A 314 7.02 29.45 -20.10
C ALA A 314 5.55 29.09 -20.28
N SER A 315 5.25 27.89 -20.83
CA SER A 315 3.89 27.36 -20.91
C SER A 315 3.34 27.03 -19.53
N ALA A 316 4.12 26.43 -18.66
CA ALA A 316 3.77 26.16 -17.26
C ALA A 316 3.42 27.44 -16.52
N LEU A 317 4.25 28.48 -16.63
CA LEU A 317 4.01 29.76 -15.97
C LEU A 317 2.73 30.46 -16.45
N ARG A 318 2.40 30.35 -17.75
CA ARG A 318 1.17 30.89 -18.34
C ARG A 318 -0.09 30.20 -17.78
N LEU A 319 0.01 28.92 -17.43
CA LEU A 319 -1.09 28.11 -16.91
C LEU A 319 -1.13 28.02 -15.40
N ALA A 320 -0.07 28.49 -14.71
CA ALA A 320 0.01 28.50 -13.26
C ALA A 320 -1.15 29.28 -12.65
N SER A 321 -1.82 28.71 -11.68
CA SER A 321 -3.02 29.28 -11.03
C SER A 321 -2.98 29.20 -9.50
N THR A 322 -2.03 28.44 -8.95
CA THR A 322 -1.85 28.25 -7.51
C THR A 322 -0.45 28.64 -7.08
N ASP A 323 -0.28 28.98 -5.81
CA ASP A 323 1.06 29.24 -5.24
C ASP A 323 2.01 28.05 -5.45
N SER A 324 1.48 26.80 -5.37
CA SER A 324 2.26 25.60 -5.64
C SER A 324 2.75 25.54 -7.08
N ASP A 325 1.92 25.94 -8.07
CA ASP A 325 2.34 25.99 -9.48
C ASP A 325 3.45 27.02 -9.67
N TYR A 326 3.23 28.24 -9.15
CA TYR A 326 4.24 29.31 -9.28
C TYR A 326 5.55 28.95 -8.60
N HIS A 327 5.49 28.36 -7.39
CA HIS A 327 6.66 27.90 -6.67
C HIS A 327 7.46 26.89 -7.52
N ALA A 328 6.82 25.83 -8.00
CA ALA A 328 7.47 24.77 -8.78
C ALA A 328 8.12 25.32 -10.07
N VAL A 329 7.40 26.20 -10.79
CA VAL A 329 7.90 26.75 -12.06
C VAL A 329 9.06 27.72 -11.82
N TYR A 330 8.98 28.59 -10.80
CA TYR A 330 10.09 29.51 -10.49
C TYR A 330 11.33 28.76 -9.99
N ASP A 331 11.16 27.70 -9.20
CA ASP A 331 12.29 26.84 -8.84
C ASP A 331 12.96 26.24 -10.08
N SER A 332 12.19 25.58 -10.95
CA SER A 332 12.71 24.97 -12.17
C SER A 332 13.39 25.98 -13.10
N MET A 333 12.83 27.19 -13.25
CA MET A 333 13.47 28.27 -14.01
C MET A 333 14.76 28.75 -13.37
N GLY A 334 14.81 28.80 -12.03
CA GLY A 334 16.01 29.15 -11.27
C GLY A 334 17.13 28.13 -11.44
N GLN A 335 16.80 26.86 -11.33
CA GLN A 335 17.73 25.75 -11.58
C GLN A 335 18.25 25.77 -13.03
N LEU A 336 17.37 25.99 -14.01
CA LEU A 336 17.77 26.10 -15.42
C LEU A 336 18.75 27.27 -15.64
N ALA A 337 18.47 28.44 -15.04
CA ALA A 337 19.35 29.61 -15.15
C ALA A 337 20.71 29.33 -14.51
N PHE A 338 20.71 28.64 -13.37
CA PHE A 338 21.95 28.23 -12.69
C PHE A 338 22.77 27.26 -13.55
N ASP A 339 22.14 26.24 -14.15
CA ASP A 339 22.79 25.26 -15.03
C ASP A 339 23.43 25.95 -16.28
N GLN A 340 22.84 27.06 -16.72
CA GLN A 340 23.35 27.85 -17.85
C GLN A 340 24.40 28.89 -17.45
N GLY A 341 24.71 29.03 -16.15
CA GLY A 341 25.63 30.02 -15.64
C GLY A 341 25.06 31.45 -15.53
N ASP A 342 23.76 31.64 -15.77
CA ASP A 342 23.07 32.91 -15.57
C ASP A 342 22.65 33.07 -14.12
N TYR A 343 23.65 33.28 -13.28
CA TYR A 343 23.46 33.35 -11.83
C TYR A 343 22.58 34.53 -11.38
N LYS A 344 22.52 35.62 -12.16
CA LYS A 344 21.63 36.74 -11.87
C LYS A 344 20.15 36.32 -11.98
N ARG A 345 19.81 35.68 -13.09
CA ARG A 345 18.44 35.15 -13.27
C ARG A 345 18.12 33.99 -12.30
N ALA A 346 19.12 33.16 -12.00
CA ALA A 346 18.96 32.11 -11.00
C ALA A 346 18.54 32.70 -9.64
N VAL A 347 19.24 33.72 -9.16
CA VAL A 347 18.87 34.44 -7.93
C VAL A 347 17.49 35.06 -8.01
N GLU A 348 17.11 35.68 -9.15
CA GLU A 348 15.79 36.30 -9.33
C GLU A 348 14.66 35.24 -9.18
N TYR A 349 14.73 34.13 -9.94
CA TYR A 349 13.69 33.12 -9.93
C TYR A 349 13.64 32.37 -8.60
N LEU A 350 14.78 31.99 -8.02
CA LEU A 350 14.82 31.31 -6.72
C LEU A 350 14.30 32.21 -5.60
N THR A 351 14.52 33.52 -5.68
CA THR A 351 13.93 34.47 -4.72
C THR A 351 12.41 34.46 -4.80
N LYS A 352 11.83 34.40 -6.01
CA LYS A 352 10.36 34.28 -6.19
C LYS A 352 9.85 32.95 -5.62
N ALA A 353 10.52 31.84 -5.89
CA ALA A 353 10.14 30.54 -5.35
C ALA A 353 10.18 30.54 -3.81
N LEU A 354 11.28 31.00 -3.23
CA LEU A 354 11.48 31.06 -1.77
C LEU A 354 10.53 32.04 -1.06
N SER A 355 10.04 33.07 -1.76
CA SER A 355 9.04 34.00 -1.20
C SER A 355 7.64 33.34 -1.08
N ILE A 356 7.35 32.31 -1.87
CA ILE A 356 6.12 31.51 -1.81
C ILE A 356 6.22 30.46 -0.71
N ALA A 357 7.28 29.67 -0.75
CA ALA A 357 7.54 28.63 0.24
C ALA A 357 9.06 28.47 0.45
N PRO A 358 9.58 28.67 1.66
CA PRO A 358 10.98 28.39 1.98
C PRO A 358 11.27 26.88 1.91
N TYR A 359 12.42 26.49 1.32
CA TYR A 359 12.89 25.10 1.21
C TYR A 359 14.41 25.05 1.05
N GLU A 360 15.02 23.96 1.53
CA GLU A 360 16.46 23.82 1.66
C GLU A 360 17.19 23.95 0.32
N ASP A 361 16.76 23.18 -0.71
CA ASP A 361 17.45 23.16 -2.00
C ASP A 361 17.42 24.51 -2.73
N GLY A 362 16.35 25.28 -2.55
CA GLY A 362 16.24 26.63 -3.09
C GLY A 362 17.26 27.60 -2.48
N TYR A 363 17.37 27.60 -1.16
CA TYR A 363 18.41 28.38 -0.47
C TYR A 363 19.80 27.94 -0.88
N LYS A 364 20.05 26.62 -0.94
CA LYS A 364 21.36 26.07 -1.32
C LYS A 364 21.78 26.50 -2.74
N THR A 365 20.89 26.38 -3.71
CA THR A 365 21.20 26.80 -5.08
C THR A 365 21.36 28.32 -5.19
N ARG A 366 20.55 29.12 -4.47
CA ARG A 366 20.63 30.55 -4.46
C ARG A 366 21.91 31.03 -3.77
N SER A 367 22.32 30.43 -2.65
CA SER A 367 23.61 30.68 -2.00
C SER A 367 24.78 30.46 -2.96
N GLN A 368 24.78 29.32 -3.67
CA GLN A 368 25.82 29.05 -4.67
C GLN A 368 25.82 30.09 -5.80
N ALA A 369 24.66 30.54 -6.27
CA ALA A 369 24.57 31.60 -7.27
C ALA A 369 25.13 32.96 -6.73
N PHE A 370 24.81 33.33 -5.49
CA PHE A 370 25.40 34.52 -4.84
C PHE A 370 26.93 34.43 -4.73
N ARG A 371 27.48 33.27 -4.35
CA ARG A 371 28.93 33.06 -4.32
C ARG A 371 29.57 33.24 -5.71
N LYS A 372 28.92 32.73 -6.76
CA LYS A 372 29.37 32.91 -8.14
C LYS A 372 29.33 34.39 -8.60
N LEU A 373 28.44 35.18 -8.01
CA LEU A 373 28.34 36.64 -8.24
C LEU A 373 29.23 37.48 -7.33
N GLY A 374 29.94 36.88 -6.36
CA GLY A 374 30.79 37.55 -5.39
C GLY A 374 30.03 38.12 -4.19
N ASP A 375 28.75 37.88 -4.04
CA ASP A 375 27.92 38.35 -2.91
C ASP A 375 27.94 37.34 -1.76
N ASN A 376 29.07 37.23 -1.08
CA ASN A 376 29.25 36.25 0.00
C ASN A 376 28.32 36.52 1.19
N GLN A 377 27.98 37.77 1.48
CA GLN A 377 27.09 38.10 2.59
C GLN A 377 25.70 37.50 2.42
N LYS A 378 25.11 37.60 1.21
CA LYS A 378 23.80 36.99 0.94
C LYS A 378 23.89 35.48 0.87
N ALA A 379 25.02 34.93 0.40
CA ALA A 379 25.22 33.47 0.43
C ALA A 379 25.21 32.93 1.88
N ASP A 380 25.89 33.62 2.81
CA ASP A 380 25.95 33.24 4.23
C ASP A 380 24.56 33.37 4.90
N GLN A 381 23.74 34.36 4.48
CA GLN A 381 22.35 34.48 4.93
C GLN A 381 21.49 33.31 4.51
N ASP A 382 21.60 32.80 3.27
CA ASP A 382 20.90 31.64 2.80
C ASP A 382 21.33 30.38 3.55
N GLU A 383 22.61 30.21 3.85
CA GLU A 383 23.13 29.12 4.65
C GLU A 383 22.59 29.13 6.10
N ALA A 384 22.45 30.30 6.70
CA ALA A 384 21.81 30.46 8.01
C ALA A 384 20.31 30.05 7.95
N SER A 385 19.62 30.44 6.86
CA SER A 385 18.22 30.07 6.66
C SER A 385 18.02 28.54 6.53
N ILE A 386 18.96 27.82 5.93
CA ILE A 386 18.95 26.34 5.88
C ILE A 386 19.03 25.75 7.30
N GLN A 387 19.93 26.28 8.12
CA GLN A 387 20.09 25.80 9.51
C GLN A 387 18.83 26.02 10.34
N GLU A 388 18.14 27.16 10.16
CA GLU A 388 16.86 27.43 10.83
C GLU A 388 15.76 26.47 10.39
N LEU A 389 15.67 26.15 9.09
CA LEU A 389 14.70 25.18 8.58
C LEU A 389 14.93 23.80 9.19
N THR A 390 16.18 23.33 9.19
CA THR A 390 16.54 22.02 9.77
C THR A 390 16.20 21.94 11.26
N GLN A 391 16.46 23.03 12.03
CA GLN A 391 16.09 23.07 13.44
C GLN A 391 14.58 23.02 13.67
N ARG A 392 13.78 23.72 12.85
CA ARG A 392 12.31 23.68 12.95
C ARG A 392 11.76 22.29 12.65
N GLU A 393 12.32 21.59 11.67
CA GLU A 393 11.91 20.21 11.36
C GLU A 393 12.23 19.26 12.51
N LEU A 394 13.39 19.36 13.13
CA LEU A 394 13.78 18.56 14.30
C LEU A 394 12.86 18.80 15.51
N LEU A 395 12.38 20.03 15.72
CA LEU A 395 11.48 20.37 16.83
C LEU A 395 10.01 19.95 16.57
N SER A 396 9.65 19.65 15.32
CA SER A 396 8.30 19.25 14.91
C SER A 396 8.10 17.72 14.87
N GLN A 397 9.18 16.97 15.06
CA GLN A 397 9.19 15.49 15.14
C GLN A 397 9.00 14.98 16.55
#